data_80b20dae3560dc319af5c3c2a13c22ef
#
_entry.id   80b20dae3560dc319af5c3c2a13c22ef
#
_cell.length_a   1.000
_cell.length_b   1.000
_cell.length_c   1.000
_cell.angle_alpha   90.00
_cell.angle_beta   90.00
_cell.angle_gamma   90.00
#
_symmetry.space_group_name_H-M   'P 1'
#
loop_
_entity.id
_entity.type
_entity.pdbx_description
1 polymer ?
#
loop_
_entity_poly.entity_id
_entity_poly.type
_entity_poly.pdbx_seq_one_letter_code
_entity_poly.pdbx_strand_id
1 'polypeptide(L)'
;MMKWVFLLTLLLLGAVGAVLGGAAGYRFMNNMTATQRVMPGEYNFSMPPGSLPRNGGELYHSPAERDAAATRRNPVAASGDSVRKGGELFTIYCTPCHGASGRGDGPVSTKFVPPADLTNPELHKVRTDGYWQSYLSAGGAVMPSYAEALSSEERWHVVNYLRTLAKK
;
A
#
# COMPACT_ATOMS: atom_id res chain seq x y z
N MET A 1 20.67 45.99 55.09
CA MET A 1 19.98 46.10 53.77
C MET A 1 20.77 45.46 52.63
N MET A 2 22.07 45.75 52.44
CA MET A 2 22.92 45.26 51.34
C MET A 2 22.99 43.72 51.23
N LYS A 3 23.07 42.99 52.35
CA LYS A 3 23.12 41.49 52.33
C LYS A 3 21.81 40.88 51.78
N TRP A 4 20.68 41.45 52.08
CA TRP A 4 19.38 40.98 51.61
C TRP A 4 19.19 41.25 50.09
N VAL A 5 19.67 42.40 49.63
CA VAL A 5 19.64 42.74 48.20
C VAL A 5 20.52 41.75 47.43
N PHE A 6 21.73 41.45 47.93
CA PHE A 6 22.62 40.46 47.30
C PHE A 6 22.02 39.05 47.25
N LEU A 7 21.40 38.60 48.35
CA LEU A 7 20.70 37.30 48.37
C LEU A 7 19.52 37.24 47.39
N LEU A 8 18.73 38.31 47.30
CA LEU A 8 17.60 38.36 46.36
C LEU A 8 18.10 38.37 44.89
N THR A 9 19.16 39.06 44.57
CA THR A 9 19.72 39.04 43.23
C THR A 9 20.27 37.64 42.84
N LEU A 10 20.93 36.94 43.77
CA LEU A 10 21.40 35.58 43.53
C LEU A 10 20.26 34.61 43.31
N LEU A 11 19.19 34.71 44.10
CA LEU A 11 18.01 33.88 43.94
C LEU A 11 17.30 34.16 42.62
N LEU A 12 17.19 35.41 42.22
CA LEU A 12 16.60 35.80 40.93
C LEU A 12 17.42 35.26 39.75
N LEU A 13 18.73 35.42 39.80
CA LEU A 13 19.63 34.88 38.76
C LEU A 13 19.57 33.36 38.70
N GLY A 14 19.50 32.67 39.84
CA GLY A 14 19.32 31.24 39.92
C GLY A 14 17.99 30.77 39.31
N ALA A 15 16.90 31.47 39.64
CA ALA A 15 15.58 31.19 39.06
C ALA A 15 15.54 31.38 37.55
N VAL A 16 16.10 32.49 37.06
CA VAL A 16 16.22 32.75 35.61
C VAL A 16 17.05 31.67 34.94
N GLY A 17 18.18 31.30 35.52
CA GLY A 17 19.04 30.23 35.00
C GLY A 17 18.33 28.86 34.96
N ALA A 18 17.55 28.54 35.98
CA ALA A 18 16.76 27.32 36.01
C ALA A 18 15.64 27.29 34.94
N VAL A 19 14.96 28.39 34.72
CA VAL A 19 13.92 28.50 33.68
C VAL A 19 14.53 28.40 32.28
N LEU A 20 15.62 29.14 32.03
CA LEU A 20 16.28 29.09 30.71
C LEU A 20 16.91 27.73 30.44
N GLY A 21 17.59 27.12 31.43
CA GLY A 21 18.17 25.78 31.32
C GLY A 21 17.11 24.72 31.14
N GLY A 22 16.01 24.81 31.90
CA GLY A 22 14.86 23.89 31.73
C GLY A 22 14.20 24.00 30.36
N ALA A 23 13.99 25.22 29.87
CA ALA A 23 13.43 25.44 28.54
C ALA A 23 14.36 24.94 27.41
N ALA A 24 15.68 25.17 27.53
CA ALA A 24 16.66 24.67 26.58
C ALA A 24 16.72 23.13 26.61
N GLY A 25 16.76 22.54 27.81
CA GLY A 25 16.73 21.08 27.97
C GLY A 25 15.47 20.45 27.43
N TYR A 26 14.30 21.03 27.71
CA TYR A 26 13.04 20.57 27.14
C TYR A 26 13.05 20.60 25.62
N ARG A 27 13.50 21.72 25.02
CA ARG A 27 13.62 21.87 23.57
C ARG A 27 14.59 20.86 22.96
N PHE A 28 15.72 20.62 23.62
CA PHE A 28 16.71 19.63 23.17
C PHE A 28 16.15 18.20 23.20
N MET A 29 15.50 17.83 24.31
CA MET A 29 14.93 16.49 24.47
C MET A 29 13.73 16.24 23.53
N ASN A 30 12.97 17.27 23.18
CA ASN A 30 11.79 17.16 22.32
C ASN A 30 12.06 17.58 20.86
N ASN A 31 13.31 17.82 20.49
CA ASN A 31 13.66 18.31 19.15
C ASN A 31 13.28 17.35 18.00
N MET A 32 13.10 16.06 18.32
CA MET A 32 12.73 15.01 17.37
C MET A 32 11.25 14.58 17.46
N THR A 33 10.49 15.08 18.44
CA THR A 33 9.09 14.68 18.67
C THR A 33 8.08 15.47 17.86
N ALA A 34 8.44 16.68 17.43
CA ALA A 34 7.61 17.54 16.59
C ALA A 34 8.44 17.99 15.38
N THR A 35 8.39 17.23 14.31
CA THR A 35 9.01 17.60 13.03
C THR A 35 7.96 18.26 12.14
N GLN A 36 8.36 19.25 11.34
CA GLN A 36 7.47 19.85 10.33
C GLN A 36 7.25 18.94 9.11
N ARG A 37 7.85 17.76 9.12
CA ARG A 37 7.62 16.76 8.06
C ARG A 37 6.31 16.02 8.31
N VAL A 38 5.60 15.73 7.26
CA VAL A 38 4.44 14.84 7.31
C VAL A 38 4.94 13.41 7.49
N MET A 39 4.48 12.75 8.57
CA MET A 39 4.77 11.35 8.80
C MET A 39 3.82 10.47 7.98
N PRO A 40 4.24 9.24 7.61
CA PRO A 40 3.35 8.31 6.94
C PRO A 40 2.06 8.08 7.76
N GLY A 41 0.90 8.28 7.14
CA GLY A 41 -0.40 8.12 7.78
C GLY A 41 -0.95 9.33 8.56
N GLU A 42 -0.20 10.42 8.73
CA GLU A 42 -0.70 11.63 9.40
C GLU A 42 -1.59 12.50 8.53
N TYR A 43 -1.30 12.57 7.24
CA TYR A 43 -2.07 13.37 6.30
C TYR A 43 -2.31 12.64 4.99
N ASN A 44 -3.55 12.64 4.55
CA ASN A 44 -3.90 12.32 3.18
C ASN A 44 -3.92 13.63 2.38
N PHE A 45 -2.90 13.85 1.56
CA PHE A 45 -2.94 14.96 0.62
C PHE A 45 -3.94 14.63 -0.49
N SER A 46 -5.07 15.31 -0.49
CA SER A 46 -5.94 15.29 -1.66
C SER A 46 -5.23 15.99 -2.81
N MET A 47 -5.18 15.36 -3.96
CA MET A 47 -4.66 16.01 -5.17
C MET A 47 -5.50 17.25 -5.48
N PRO A 48 -4.89 18.34 -5.92
CA PRO A 48 -5.64 19.51 -6.40
C PRO A 48 -6.66 19.10 -7.46
N PRO A 49 -7.87 19.69 -7.48
CA PRO A 49 -8.86 19.40 -8.51
C PRO A 49 -8.26 19.59 -9.92
N GLY A 50 -8.44 18.61 -10.79
CA GLY A 50 -7.92 18.62 -12.16
C GLY A 50 -6.44 18.22 -12.30
N SER A 51 -5.74 17.85 -11.22
CA SER A 51 -4.41 17.30 -11.33
C SER A 51 -4.47 15.87 -11.89
N LEU A 52 -3.59 15.59 -12.86
CA LEU A 52 -3.41 14.25 -13.41
C LEU A 52 -2.04 13.72 -13.00
N PRO A 53 -1.94 12.45 -12.57
CA PRO A 53 -0.66 11.82 -12.34
C PRO A 53 0.19 11.83 -13.61
N ARG A 54 1.50 11.96 -13.46
CA ARG A 54 2.45 12.00 -14.59
C ARG A 54 2.34 10.78 -15.52
N ASN A 55 1.97 9.63 -14.98
CA ASN A 55 1.84 8.37 -15.72
C ASN A 55 0.39 8.06 -16.14
N GLY A 56 -0.49 9.07 -16.21
CA GLY A 56 -1.92 8.86 -16.35
C GLY A 56 -2.53 8.32 -15.06
N GLY A 57 -3.74 8.69 -14.71
CA GLY A 57 -4.40 8.11 -13.53
C GLY A 57 -4.79 6.66 -13.79
N GLU A 58 -4.47 5.76 -12.88
CA GLU A 58 -5.13 4.46 -12.85
C GLU A 58 -6.58 4.69 -12.41
N LEU A 59 -7.50 4.30 -13.25
CA LEU A 59 -8.91 4.29 -12.88
C LEU A 59 -9.12 3.13 -11.90
N TYR A 60 -9.47 3.45 -10.66
CA TYR A 60 -9.96 2.46 -9.73
C TYR A 60 -11.34 2.00 -10.22
N HIS A 61 -11.42 0.75 -10.63
CA HIS A 61 -12.71 0.15 -10.92
C HIS A 61 -13.37 -0.21 -9.61
N SER A 62 -14.53 0.38 -9.36
CA SER A 62 -15.34 -0.04 -8.22
C SER A 62 -15.73 -1.52 -8.36
N PRO A 63 -16.02 -2.21 -7.26
CA PRO A 63 -16.55 -3.57 -7.34
C PRO A 63 -17.76 -3.74 -8.26
N ALA A 64 -18.60 -2.70 -8.40
CA ALA A 64 -19.74 -2.69 -9.30
C ALA A 64 -19.36 -2.64 -10.80
N GLU A 65 -18.19 -2.10 -11.12
CA GLU A 65 -17.70 -1.99 -12.51
C GLU A 65 -16.95 -3.25 -12.98
N ARG A 66 -16.70 -4.20 -12.10
CA ARG A 66 -16.02 -5.46 -12.46
C ARG A 66 -16.74 -6.27 -13.53
N ASP A 67 -18.06 -6.30 -13.46
CA ASP A 67 -18.87 -7.04 -14.44
C ASP A 67 -18.82 -6.37 -15.81
N ALA A 68 -18.85 -5.03 -15.86
CA ALA A 68 -18.63 -4.28 -17.09
C ALA A 68 -17.21 -4.47 -17.64
N ALA A 69 -16.22 -4.55 -16.74
CA ALA A 69 -14.82 -4.80 -17.13
C ALA A 69 -14.58 -6.23 -17.63
N ALA A 70 -15.45 -7.19 -17.32
CA ALA A 70 -15.33 -8.58 -17.77
C ALA A 70 -15.30 -8.74 -19.30
N THR A 71 -15.83 -7.79 -20.04
CA THR A 71 -15.82 -7.78 -21.52
C THR A 71 -14.47 -7.35 -22.12
N ARG A 72 -13.56 -6.79 -21.29
CA ARG A 72 -12.25 -6.33 -21.77
C ARG A 72 -11.37 -7.52 -22.16
N ARG A 73 -10.75 -7.40 -23.32
CA ARG A 73 -9.74 -8.36 -23.76
C ARG A 73 -8.38 -7.95 -23.23
N ASN A 74 -7.57 -8.96 -22.94
CA ASN A 74 -6.18 -8.72 -22.55
C ASN A 74 -5.39 -8.15 -23.76
N PRO A 75 -4.86 -6.92 -23.68
CA PRO A 75 -4.07 -6.34 -24.77
C PRO A 75 -2.65 -6.89 -24.82
N VAL A 76 -2.20 -7.57 -23.74
CA VAL A 76 -0.85 -8.12 -23.63
C VAL A 76 -0.87 -9.58 -24.06
N ALA A 77 -0.13 -9.90 -25.10
CA ALA A 77 -0.02 -11.28 -25.58
C ALA A 77 0.52 -12.21 -24.49
N ALA A 78 -0.05 -13.43 -24.39
CA ALA A 78 0.38 -14.45 -23.45
C ALA A 78 1.68 -15.11 -23.90
N SER A 79 2.74 -14.33 -24.08
CA SER A 79 4.10 -14.80 -24.40
C SER A 79 4.80 -15.38 -23.17
N GLY A 80 5.85 -16.16 -23.40
CA GLY A 80 6.71 -16.67 -22.32
C GLY A 80 7.26 -15.56 -21.43
N ASP A 81 7.65 -14.41 -22.00
CA ASP A 81 8.12 -13.25 -21.25
C ASP A 81 7.02 -12.61 -20.39
N SER A 82 5.81 -12.50 -20.94
CA SER A 82 4.66 -12.00 -20.19
C SER A 82 4.33 -12.89 -19.01
N VAL A 83 4.31 -14.20 -19.21
CA VAL A 83 4.05 -15.20 -18.16
C VAL A 83 5.15 -15.16 -17.09
N ARG A 84 6.42 -15.06 -17.49
CA ARG A 84 7.54 -14.94 -16.55
C ARG A 84 7.40 -13.68 -15.68
N LYS A 85 7.21 -12.52 -16.31
CA LYS A 85 7.01 -11.23 -15.61
C LYS A 85 5.82 -11.29 -14.66
N GLY A 86 4.70 -11.87 -15.11
CA GLY A 86 3.53 -12.08 -14.27
C GLY A 86 3.81 -12.99 -13.08
N GLY A 87 4.61 -14.05 -13.26
CA GLY A 87 5.03 -14.94 -12.18
C GLY A 87 5.92 -14.27 -11.14
N GLU A 88 6.85 -13.40 -11.58
CA GLU A 88 7.68 -12.59 -10.69
C GLU A 88 6.82 -11.66 -9.83
N LEU A 89 5.87 -10.95 -10.45
CA LEU A 89 4.93 -10.07 -9.75
C LEU A 89 4.01 -10.86 -8.81
N PHE A 90 3.51 -12.02 -9.23
CA PHE A 90 2.73 -12.92 -8.40
C PHE A 90 3.49 -13.35 -7.16
N THR A 91 4.77 -13.68 -7.30
CA THR A 91 5.64 -14.07 -6.19
C THR A 91 5.75 -12.97 -5.15
N ILE A 92 5.86 -11.71 -5.58
CA ILE A 92 6.03 -10.55 -4.70
C ILE A 92 4.70 -10.21 -4.00
N TYR A 93 3.62 -10.09 -4.76
CA TYR A 93 2.37 -9.48 -4.27
C TYR A 93 1.29 -10.48 -3.86
N CYS A 94 1.28 -11.67 -4.42
CA CYS A 94 0.15 -12.60 -4.28
C CYS A 94 0.46 -13.80 -3.40
N THR A 95 1.72 -14.29 -3.43
CA THR A 95 2.16 -15.48 -2.67
C THR A 95 1.90 -15.40 -1.18
N PRO A 96 2.03 -14.26 -0.49
CA PRO A 96 1.75 -14.20 0.95
C PRO A 96 0.37 -14.72 1.33
N CYS A 97 -0.63 -14.50 0.50
CA CYS A 97 -1.99 -14.97 0.71
C CYS A 97 -2.30 -16.24 -0.08
N HIS A 98 -2.01 -16.24 -1.40
CA HIS A 98 -2.41 -17.33 -2.30
C HIS A 98 -1.44 -18.52 -2.33
N GLY A 99 -0.27 -18.42 -1.68
CA GLY A 99 0.77 -19.44 -1.73
C GLY A 99 1.53 -19.46 -3.06
N ALA A 100 2.69 -20.10 -3.08
CA ALA A 100 3.53 -20.20 -4.27
C ALA A 100 2.86 -21.03 -5.39
N SER A 101 1.99 -21.95 -5.03
CA SER A 101 1.21 -22.78 -5.95
C SER A 101 -0.09 -22.11 -6.42
N GLY A 102 -0.54 -21.03 -5.76
CA GLY A 102 -1.81 -20.38 -6.00
C GLY A 102 -3.02 -21.07 -5.35
N ARG A 103 -2.81 -22.02 -4.43
CA ARG A 103 -3.89 -22.81 -3.80
C ARG A 103 -4.57 -22.13 -2.60
N GLY A 104 -4.19 -20.91 -2.26
CA GLY A 104 -4.74 -20.20 -1.10
C GLY A 104 -4.08 -20.61 0.23
N ASP A 105 -2.93 -21.25 0.17
CA ASP A 105 -2.15 -21.80 1.30
C ASP A 105 -0.97 -20.93 1.71
N GLY A 106 -1.01 -19.66 1.37
CA GLY A 106 0.04 -18.70 1.75
C GLY A 106 0.17 -18.52 3.27
N PRO A 107 1.33 -18.07 3.76
CA PRO A 107 1.61 -18.00 5.20
C PRO A 107 0.64 -17.12 5.99
N VAL A 108 -0.02 -16.17 5.35
CA VAL A 108 -1.01 -15.30 6.02
C VAL A 108 -2.46 -15.79 5.85
N SER A 109 -2.72 -16.80 5.01
CA SER A 109 -4.07 -17.30 4.71
C SER A 109 -4.83 -17.77 5.97
N THR A 110 -4.12 -18.30 6.96
CA THR A 110 -4.71 -18.75 8.23
C THR A 110 -5.19 -17.62 9.13
N LYS A 111 -4.86 -16.37 8.82
CA LYS A 111 -5.24 -15.18 9.60
C LYS A 111 -6.46 -14.47 9.04
N PHE A 112 -6.91 -14.85 7.86
CA PHE A 112 -8.04 -14.24 7.14
C PHE A 112 -8.97 -15.32 6.60
N VAL A 113 -10.05 -14.91 5.94
CA VAL A 113 -10.84 -15.80 5.12
C VAL A 113 -9.94 -16.43 4.06
N PRO A 114 -9.89 -17.76 3.94
CA PRO A 114 -9.00 -18.41 2.99
C PRO A 114 -9.16 -17.86 1.59
N PRO A 115 -8.06 -17.47 0.92
CA PRO A 115 -8.10 -17.02 -0.46
C PRO A 115 -8.60 -18.10 -1.40
N ALA A 116 -9.20 -17.71 -2.52
CA ALA A 116 -9.61 -18.65 -3.55
C ALA A 116 -8.42 -19.45 -4.08
N ASP A 117 -8.67 -20.74 -4.36
CA ASP A 117 -7.73 -21.59 -5.09
C ASP A 117 -7.68 -21.17 -6.56
N LEU A 118 -6.56 -20.51 -6.93
CA LEU A 118 -6.30 -19.99 -8.28
C LEU A 118 -5.93 -21.10 -9.27
N THR A 119 -5.78 -22.34 -8.83
CA THR A 119 -5.54 -23.50 -9.73
C THR A 119 -6.84 -24.15 -10.18
N ASN A 120 -7.97 -23.80 -9.59
CA ASN A 120 -9.26 -24.38 -9.90
C ASN A 120 -9.70 -24.04 -11.34
N PRO A 121 -9.83 -25.05 -12.25
CA PRO A 121 -10.20 -24.81 -13.64
C PRO A 121 -11.59 -24.17 -13.82
N GLU A 122 -12.54 -24.47 -12.93
CA GLU A 122 -13.89 -23.91 -13.01
C GLU A 122 -13.88 -22.39 -12.77
N LEU A 123 -13.01 -21.93 -11.86
CA LEU A 123 -12.84 -20.50 -11.62
C LEU A 123 -12.33 -19.78 -12.89
N HIS A 124 -11.44 -20.44 -13.64
CA HIS A 124 -10.90 -19.89 -14.88
C HIS A 124 -11.87 -19.93 -16.05
N LYS A 125 -12.85 -20.84 -16.04
CA LYS A 125 -13.93 -20.87 -17.05
C LYS A 125 -14.90 -19.73 -16.89
N VAL A 126 -15.28 -19.41 -15.64
CA VAL A 126 -16.31 -18.38 -15.36
C VAL A 126 -15.75 -16.96 -15.26
N ARG A 127 -14.44 -16.80 -15.09
CA ARG A 127 -13.78 -15.51 -14.92
C ARG A 127 -12.95 -15.17 -16.16
N THR A 128 -13.34 -14.09 -16.83
CA THR A 128 -12.61 -13.56 -18.00
C THR A 128 -11.32 -12.87 -17.59
N ASP A 129 -10.44 -12.58 -18.53
CA ASP A 129 -9.21 -11.82 -18.29
C ASP A 129 -9.50 -10.41 -17.80
N GLY A 130 -10.52 -9.76 -18.39
CA GLY A 130 -10.98 -8.44 -17.97
C GLY A 130 -11.50 -8.44 -16.54
N TYR A 131 -12.20 -9.50 -16.13
CA TYR A 131 -12.62 -9.67 -14.75
C TYR A 131 -11.42 -9.77 -13.79
N TRP A 132 -10.42 -10.61 -14.11
CA TRP A 132 -9.22 -10.75 -13.30
C TRP A 132 -8.47 -9.43 -13.17
N GLN A 133 -8.24 -8.74 -14.28
CA GLN A 133 -7.55 -7.45 -14.28
C GLN A 133 -8.29 -6.42 -13.43
N SER A 134 -9.61 -6.33 -13.57
CA SER A 134 -10.43 -5.42 -12.78
C SER A 134 -10.44 -5.80 -11.30
N TYR A 135 -10.44 -7.10 -10.99
CA TYR A 135 -10.36 -7.58 -9.62
C TYR A 135 -9.01 -7.22 -8.96
N LEU A 136 -7.91 -7.32 -9.70
CA LEU A 136 -6.59 -6.86 -9.24
C LEU A 136 -6.58 -5.35 -9.01
N SER A 137 -7.27 -4.58 -9.86
CA SER A 137 -7.35 -3.13 -9.73
C SER A 137 -8.22 -2.69 -8.54
N ALA A 138 -9.43 -3.21 -8.43
CA ALA A 138 -10.41 -2.77 -7.44
C ALA A 138 -10.27 -3.49 -6.08
N GLY A 139 -9.70 -4.68 -6.07
CA GLY A 139 -9.72 -5.56 -4.91
C GLY A 139 -11.08 -6.25 -4.71
N GLY A 140 -11.25 -6.88 -3.57
CA GLY A 140 -12.45 -7.59 -3.14
C GLY A 140 -12.78 -7.33 -1.67
N ALA A 141 -13.66 -8.14 -1.08
CA ALA A 141 -14.06 -8.00 0.32
C ALA A 141 -12.87 -8.14 1.31
N VAL A 142 -11.88 -8.96 0.97
CA VAL A 142 -10.68 -9.21 1.77
C VAL A 142 -9.41 -8.90 1.00
N MET A 143 -9.40 -9.14 -0.32
CA MET A 143 -8.26 -8.87 -1.17
C MET A 143 -8.09 -7.35 -1.39
N PRO A 144 -6.93 -6.78 -1.08
CA PRO A 144 -6.68 -5.34 -1.30
C PRO A 144 -6.64 -4.98 -2.79
N SER A 145 -6.80 -3.70 -3.09
CA SER A 145 -6.52 -3.13 -4.41
C SER A 145 -5.01 -3.12 -4.68
N TYR A 146 -4.62 -3.47 -5.89
CA TYR A 146 -3.24 -3.39 -6.38
C TYR A 146 -3.06 -2.32 -7.47
N ALA A 147 -4.02 -1.41 -7.62
CA ALA A 147 -3.94 -0.35 -8.63
C ALA A 147 -2.75 0.60 -8.43
N GLU A 148 -2.34 0.84 -7.18
CA GLU A 148 -1.18 1.68 -6.87
C GLU A 148 0.15 0.92 -6.96
N ALA A 149 0.14 -0.38 -6.64
CA ALA A 149 1.35 -1.20 -6.60
C ALA A 149 1.74 -1.75 -7.98
N LEU A 150 0.76 -1.96 -8.86
CA LEU A 150 0.92 -2.55 -10.19
C LEU A 150 0.29 -1.63 -11.23
N SER A 151 1.03 -1.30 -12.28
CA SER A 151 0.50 -0.63 -13.47
C SER A 151 -0.54 -1.50 -14.17
N SER A 152 -1.34 -0.90 -15.05
CA SER A 152 -2.35 -1.65 -15.83
C SER A 152 -1.71 -2.79 -16.64
N GLU A 153 -0.57 -2.53 -17.26
CA GLU A 153 0.16 -3.54 -18.04
C GLU A 153 0.68 -4.69 -17.15
N GLU A 154 1.23 -4.38 -15.98
CA GLU A 154 1.72 -5.40 -15.05
C GLU A 154 0.58 -6.29 -14.53
N ARG A 155 -0.59 -5.74 -14.28
CA ARG A 155 -1.77 -6.54 -13.94
C ARG A 155 -2.15 -7.51 -15.07
N TRP A 156 -2.03 -7.12 -16.33
CA TRP A 156 -2.24 -8.02 -17.47
C TRP A 156 -1.20 -9.13 -17.55
N HIS A 157 0.07 -8.85 -17.24
CA HIS A 157 1.08 -9.90 -17.11
C HIS A 157 0.72 -10.89 -15.99
N VAL A 158 0.24 -10.41 -14.84
CA VAL A 158 -0.24 -11.28 -13.77
C VAL A 158 -1.41 -12.15 -14.27
N VAL A 159 -2.37 -11.60 -15.00
CA VAL A 159 -3.48 -12.37 -15.58
C VAL A 159 -2.97 -13.47 -16.49
N ASN A 160 -1.98 -13.20 -17.36
CA ASN A 160 -1.37 -14.21 -18.22
C ASN A 160 -0.72 -15.34 -17.41
N TYR A 161 -0.06 -15.02 -16.31
CA TYR A 161 0.49 -16.03 -15.41
C TYR A 161 -0.61 -16.85 -14.72
N LEU A 162 -1.66 -16.20 -14.19
CA LEU A 162 -2.78 -16.89 -13.55
C LEU A 162 -3.40 -17.95 -14.47
N ARG A 163 -3.53 -17.67 -15.77
CA ARG A 163 -4.03 -18.65 -16.76
C ARG A 163 -3.17 -19.90 -16.86
N THR A 164 -1.90 -19.83 -16.52
CA THR A 164 -1.04 -21.02 -16.49
C THR A 164 -1.25 -21.90 -15.28
N LEU A 165 -1.77 -21.34 -14.17
CA LEU A 165 -2.06 -22.10 -12.95
C LEU A 165 -3.21 -23.11 -13.13
N ALA A 166 -4.21 -22.77 -13.93
CA ALA A 166 -5.35 -23.65 -14.22
C ALA A 166 -4.98 -24.94 -14.96
N LYS A 167 -3.78 -25.04 -15.52
CA LYS A 167 -3.32 -26.19 -16.32
C LYS A 167 -2.50 -27.19 -15.50
N LYS A 168 -2.29 -26.92 -14.24
CA LYS A 168 -1.57 -27.78 -13.30
C LYS A 168 -2.55 -28.55 -12.44
#